data_02915141e2877d0422f55cac634f6858
#
_entry.id   02915141e2877d0422f55cac634f6858
#
_cell.length_a   1.000
_cell.length_b   1.000
_cell.length_c   1.000
_cell.angle_alpha   90.00
_cell.angle_beta   90.00
_cell.angle_gamma   90.00
#
_symmetry.space_group_name_H-M   'P 1'
#
loop_
_entity.id
_entity.type
_entity.pdbx_description
1 polymer ?
#
loop_
_entity_poly.entity_id
_entity_poly.type
_entity_poly.pdbx_seq_one_letter_code
_entity_poly.pdbx_strand_id
1 'polypeptide(L)'
;MLQIQGYLALFLLWFISTIFIRSLFKKSECYKLPPGPPISLPILGHAPYLRSLLHTSLYKLSIRYGPLMHIMLGSQHVIVASSAESAKQILKTCEESFINRPIMIASENLTYGAADYFFIPYGTYWRFLKKLCMTELLSGKTLEHFVSIREDEIKCFLGTLLDISKSGKPIEMRHELIRHTNNIISRMTMGKKSNGMNDEVGELRKVIREIGELLGAFNLGDIIGFMRPFDLQGFGKRNRDTHHKMDLMMEKVLKEHEEVRAIEGAGSDRKKDLFDILLNLIEADGSKLTRQSAKAFALDMFIAGTNGPASVLEWALAELIRNPHVFKKAREEIDSVVGKERLVKESDIPNLPYLQAVVKETLRMHPPTPIFAREAIRTCQVDGYDVPENSKIFVNAWAIGRDPSYWDNPLVYDPERFFINDDPSKSKIDVRGQYYQLLPFGSGRRSCPGASLALLVIQATLASLIQCYDWVVNDGKDHDLDMSEVGRVTVFLAKPLKCKPVPHFVPFSA
;
A
#
# COMPACT_ATOMS: atom_id res chain seq x y z
N MET A 1 33.21 1.96 -41.79
CA MET A 1 31.90 1.82 -41.12
C MET A 1 31.30 0.45 -41.29
N LEU A 2 31.11 -0.11 -42.48
CA LEU A 2 30.52 -1.43 -42.71
C LEU A 2 31.26 -2.60 -42.01
N GLN A 3 32.58 -2.58 -41.91
CA GLN A 3 33.36 -3.61 -41.21
C GLN A 3 33.12 -3.61 -39.69
N ILE A 4 33.02 -2.44 -39.06
CA ILE A 4 32.78 -2.31 -37.62
C ILE A 4 31.34 -2.81 -37.26
N GLN A 5 30.37 -2.51 -38.12
CA GLN A 5 28.99 -3.04 -37.96
C GLN A 5 28.94 -4.56 -38.10
N GLY A 6 29.74 -5.14 -39.03
CA GLY A 6 29.87 -6.58 -39.17
C GLY A 6 30.46 -7.27 -37.94
N TYR A 7 31.54 -6.72 -37.37
CA TYR A 7 32.15 -7.25 -36.14
C TYR A 7 31.20 -7.12 -34.93
N LEU A 8 30.45 -6.01 -34.84
CA LEU A 8 29.45 -5.83 -33.79
C LEU A 8 28.33 -6.84 -33.89
N ALA A 9 27.85 -7.12 -35.11
CA ALA A 9 26.81 -8.13 -35.35
C ALA A 9 27.29 -9.54 -35.02
N LEU A 10 28.55 -9.91 -35.41
CA LEU A 10 29.14 -11.18 -35.07
C LEU A 10 29.38 -11.35 -33.57
N PHE A 11 29.82 -10.30 -32.88
CA PHE A 11 29.95 -10.29 -31.42
C PHE A 11 28.61 -10.48 -30.73
N LEU A 12 27.57 -9.79 -31.17
CA LEU A 12 26.22 -9.95 -30.65
C LEU A 12 25.67 -11.36 -30.88
N LEU A 13 25.88 -11.92 -32.07
CA LEU A 13 25.49 -13.29 -32.41
C LEU A 13 26.24 -14.32 -31.55
N TRP A 14 27.55 -14.17 -31.37
CA TRP A 14 28.36 -15.01 -30.49
C TRP A 14 27.92 -14.88 -29.04
N PHE A 15 27.67 -13.67 -28.57
CA PHE A 15 27.21 -13.39 -27.21
C PHE A 15 25.82 -14.01 -26.92
N ILE A 16 24.88 -13.83 -27.86
CA ILE A 16 23.54 -14.42 -27.77
C ILE A 16 23.61 -15.95 -27.82
N SER A 17 24.42 -16.52 -28.74
CA SER A 17 24.60 -17.97 -28.82
C SER A 17 25.25 -18.54 -27.55
N THR A 18 26.23 -17.84 -26.98
CA THR A 18 26.90 -18.28 -25.74
C THR A 18 25.93 -18.25 -24.54
N ILE A 19 25.07 -17.23 -24.44
CA ILE A 19 24.01 -17.17 -23.43
C ILE A 19 22.99 -18.28 -23.65
N PHE A 20 22.58 -18.52 -24.88
CA PHE A 20 21.64 -19.57 -25.25
C PHE A 20 22.21 -20.97 -24.93
N ILE A 21 23.43 -21.25 -25.29
CA ILE A 21 24.13 -22.50 -24.98
C ILE A 21 24.27 -22.70 -23.47
N ARG A 22 24.71 -21.66 -22.72
CA ARG A 22 24.77 -21.72 -21.25
C ARG A 22 23.41 -21.95 -20.61
N SER A 23 22.34 -21.40 -21.19
CA SER A 23 20.96 -21.64 -20.73
C SER A 23 20.51 -23.10 -20.94
N LEU A 24 20.95 -23.75 -22.04
CA LEU A 24 20.66 -25.15 -22.33
C LEU A 24 21.45 -26.12 -21.44
N PHE A 25 22.68 -25.76 -21.02
CA PHE A 25 23.54 -26.60 -20.18
C PHE A 25 23.48 -26.27 -18.68
N LYS A 26 22.64 -25.33 -18.27
CA LYS A 26 22.39 -25.09 -16.85
C LYS A 26 21.73 -26.35 -16.28
N LYS A 27 22.47 -27.10 -15.45
CA LYS A 27 21.96 -28.26 -14.71
C LYS A 27 20.67 -27.84 -14.01
N SER A 28 19.54 -28.26 -14.55
CA SER A 28 18.24 -28.09 -13.91
C SER A 28 18.27 -28.96 -12.66
N GLU A 29 18.34 -28.37 -11.48
CA GLU A 29 17.91 -29.08 -10.31
C GLU A 29 16.48 -29.52 -10.57
N CYS A 30 16.20 -30.81 -10.38
CA CYS A 30 14.92 -31.40 -10.77
C CYS A 30 13.83 -31.02 -9.73
N TYR A 31 13.46 -29.74 -9.71
CA TYR A 31 12.36 -29.25 -8.87
C TYR A 31 11.02 -29.62 -9.51
N LYS A 32 10.12 -30.14 -8.70
CA LYS A 32 8.71 -30.28 -9.07
C LYS A 32 8.01 -28.92 -8.94
N LEU A 33 8.21 -28.05 -9.93
CA LEU A 33 7.66 -26.69 -9.92
C LEU A 33 6.13 -26.71 -10.18
N PRO A 34 5.38 -25.69 -9.64
CA PRO A 34 3.98 -25.50 -10.01
C PRO A 34 3.80 -25.30 -11.52
N PRO A 35 2.60 -25.59 -12.06
CA PRO A 35 2.32 -25.37 -13.47
C PRO A 35 2.47 -23.90 -13.88
N GLY A 36 2.72 -23.64 -15.16
CA GLY A 36 2.88 -22.29 -15.67
C GLY A 36 2.90 -22.24 -17.18
N PRO A 37 3.05 -21.05 -17.79
CA PRO A 37 3.13 -20.93 -19.24
C PRO A 37 4.31 -21.75 -19.81
N PRO A 38 4.09 -22.53 -20.89
CA PRO A 38 5.11 -23.45 -21.39
C PRO A 38 6.27 -22.77 -22.10
N ILE A 39 6.07 -21.54 -22.64
CA ILE A 39 7.07 -20.82 -23.41
C ILE A 39 7.66 -19.69 -22.58
N SER A 40 8.91 -19.89 -22.16
CA SER A 40 9.72 -18.86 -21.50
C SER A 40 10.71 -18.30 -22.52
N LEU A 41 10.69 -16.98 -22.74
CA LEU A 41 11.65 -16.35 -23.65
C LEU A 41 13.03 -16.26 -23.00
N PRO A 42 14.11 -16.45 -23.79
CA PRO A 42 15.46 -16.18 -23.30
C PRO A 42 15.55 -14.75 -22.72
N ILE A 43 16.29 -14.57 -21.62
CA ILE A 43 16.53 -13.30 -20.92
C ILE A 43 15.29 -12.68 -20.27
N LEU A 44 14.12 -12.66 -20.93
CA LEU A 44 12.90 -12.02 -20.42
C LEU A 44 12.00 -12.96 -19.61
N GLY A 45 12.14 -14.27 -19.79
CA GLY A 45 11.24 -15.24 -19.17
C GLY A 45 9.80 -15.09 -19.69
N HIS A 46 8.86 -15.02 -18.75
CA HIS A 46 7.44 -14.86 -19.04
C HIS A 46 6.97 -13.40 -18.97
N ALA A 47 7.87 -12.40 -18.87
CA ALA A 47 7.51 -10.99 -18.82
C ALA A 47 6.53 -10.53 -19.92
N PRO A 48 6.59 -11.02 -21.18
CA PRO A 48 5.63 -10.65 -22.24
C PRO A 48 4.19 -11.06 -21.98
N TYR A 49 3.93 -12.01 -21.07
CA TYR A 49 2.57 -12.36 -20.65
C TYR A 49 1.95 -11.34 -19.70
N LEU A 50 2.77 -10.44 -19.12
CA LEU A 50 2.38 -9.44 -18.14
C LEU A 50 2.14 -8.08 -18.81
N ARG A 51 1.11 -8.00 -19.68
CA ARG A 51 0.88 -6.84 -20.57
C ARG A 51 0.06 -5.70 -19.96
N SER A 52 -0.72 -5.99 -18.93
CA SER A 52 -1.59 -5.02 -18.24
C SER A 52 -1.09 -4.78 -16.81
N LEU A 53 -1.97 -4.40 -15.92
CA LEU A 53 -1.67 -4.41 -14.51
C LEU A 53 -1.23 -5.81 -14.05
N LEU A 54 -0.20 -5.86 -13.22
CA LEU A 54 0.43 -7.12 -12.84
C LEU A 54 -0.57 -8.10 -12.21
N HIS A 55 -1.39 -7.62 -11.27
CA HIS A 55 -2.37 -8.45 -10.56
C HIS A 55 -3.44 -9.04 -11.49
N THR A 56 -3.93 -8.26 -12.46
CA THR A 56 -4.93 -8.73 -13.43
C THR A 56 -4.33 -9.69 -14.44
N SER A 57 -3.07 -9.46 -14.86
CA SER A 57 -2.35 -10.39 -15.74
C SER A 57 -2.11 -11.73 -15.05
N LEU A 58 -1.67 -11.71 -13.80
CA LEU A 58 -1.44 -12.93 -13.01
C LEU A 58 -2.75 -13.66 -12.70
N TYR A 59 -3.85 -12.94 -12.44
CA TYR A 59 -5.17 -13.55 -12.29
C TYR A 59 -5.62 -14.30 -13.55
N LYS A 60 -5.48 -13.68 -14.73
CA LYS A 60 -5.81 -14.34 -16.01
C LYS A 60 -4.97 -15.60 -16.24
N LEU A 61 -3.71 -15.58 -15.85
CA LEU A 61 -2.85 -16.75 -15.92
C LEU A 61 -3.26 -17.84 -14.92
N SER A 62 -3.65 -17.44 -13.69
CA SER A 62 -4.06 -18.40 -12.66
C SER A 62 -5.35 -19.16 -13.00
N ILE A 63 -6.27 -18.54 -13.75
CA ILE A 63 -7.46 -19.23 -14.29
C ILE A 63 -7.03 -20.39 -15.22
N ARG A 64 -5.95 -20.22 -15.98
CA ARG A 64 -5.50 -21.20 -16.95
C ARG A 64 -4.56 -22.25 -16.37
N TYR A 65 -3.66 -21.87 -15.47
CA TYR A 65 -2.58 -22.73 -14.99
C TYR A 65 -2.76 -23.18 -13.53
N GLY A 66 -3.78 -22.67 -12.85
CA GLY A 66 -4.08 -23.01 -11.47
C GLY A 66 -3.76 -21.89 -10.50
N PRO A 67 -4.31 -21.97 -9.27
CA PRO A 67 -4.19 -20.93 -8.26
C PRO A 67 -2.77 -20.79 -7.67
N LEU A 68 -1.96 -21.86 -7.72
CA LEU A 68 -0.53 -21.82 -7.46
C LEU A 68 0.20 -22.08 -8.77
N MET A 69 0.92 -21.10 -9.28
CA MET A 69 1.61 -21.21 -10.57
C MET A 69 3.04 -20.69 -10.50
N HIS A 70 3.86 -21.17 -11.44
CA HIS A 70 5.25 -20.74 -11.59
C HIS A 70 5.43 -19.94 -12.89
N ILE A 71 6.16 -18.81 -12.78
CA ILE A 71 6.64 -18.05 -13.93
C ILE A 71 8.11 -17.69 -13.76
N MET A 72 8.78 -17.44 -14.87
CA MET A 72 10.13 -16.86 -14.88
C MET A 72 10.05 -15.37 -15.20
N LEU A 73 10.69 -14.52 -14.39
CA LEU A 73 10.95 -13.13 -14.75
C LEU A 73 12.46 -12.96 -14.90
N GLY A 74 12.92 -12.86 -16.13
CA GLY A 74 14.32 -13.00 -16.41
C GLY A 74 14.83 -14.40 -16.01
N SER A 75 15.82 -14.46 -15.14
CA SER A 75 16.36 -15.68 -14.54
C SER A 75 15.76 -16.01 -13.17
N GLN A 76 14.81 -15.20 -12.68
CA GLN A 76 14.21 -15.34 -11.35
C GLN A 76 13.00 -16.25 -11.38
N HIS A 77 12.97 -17.25 -10.50
CA HIS A 77 11.75 -18.02 -10.23
C HIS A 77 10.75 -17.14 -9.49
N VAL A 78 9.52 -17.12 -9.96
CA VAL A 78 8.41 -16.40 -9.30
C VAL A 78 7.26 -17.40 -9.12
N ILE A 79 6.86 -17.62 -7.88
CA ILE A 79 5.71 -18.42 -7.51
C ILE A 79 4.55 -17.46 -7.23
N VAL A 80 3.40 -17.72 -7.84
CA VAL A 80 2.22 -16.86 -7.69
C VAL A 80 1.13 -17.66 -6.99
N ALA A 81 0.66 -17.14 -5.86
CA ALA A 81 -0.45 -17.68 -5.10
C ALA A 81 -1.69 -16.79 -5.30
N SER A 82 -2.75 -17.38 -5.84
CA SER A 82 -4.02 -16.71 -6.17
C SER A 82 -5.23 -17.34 -5.45
N SER A 83 -5.02 -18.26 -4.49
CA SER A 83 -6.06 -18.82 -3.63
C SER A 83 -5.77 -18.60 -2.16
N ALA A 84 -6.81 -18.69 -1.33
CA ALA A 84 -6.70 -18.57 0.13
C ALA A 84 -5.85 -19.69 0.74
N GLU A 85 -5.94 -20.92 0.21
CA GLU A 85 -5.21 -22.10 0.67
C GLU A 85 -3.71 -21.91 0.45
N SER A 86 -3.28 -21.61 -0.77
CA SER A 86 -1.87 -21.39 -1.10
C SER A 86 -1.31 -20.19 -0.34
N ALA A 87 -2.10 -19.11 -0.19
CA ALA A 87 -1.73 -17.97 0.64
C ALA A 87 -1.53 -18.36 2.11
N LYS A 88 -2.40 -19.23 2.68
CA LYS A 88 -2.27 -19.73 4.04
C LYS A 88 -1.00 -20.56 4.23
N GLN A 89 -0.67 -21.41 3.27
CA GLN A 89 0.56 -22.20 3.33
C GLN A 89 1.80 -21.29 3.34
N ILE A 90 1.86 -20.30 2.45
CA ILE A 90 2.98 -19.37 2.34
C ILE A 90 3.09 -18.46 3.55
N LEU A 91 1.97 -17.89 4.02
CA LEU A 91 1.99 -16.82 5.03
C LEU A 91 1.88 -17.32 6.47
N LYS A 92 1.57 -18.62 6.69
CA LYS A 92 1.42 -19.20 8.01
C LYS A 92 2.19 -20.51 8.16
N THR A 93 1.88 -21.53 7.34
CA THR A 93 2.45 -22.87 7.52
C THR A 93 3.96 -22.89 7.25
N CYS A 94 4.39 -22.29 6.14
CA CYS A 94 5.78 -22.18 5.72
C CYS A 94 6.34 -20.76 5.89
N GLU A 95 5.74 -19.93 6.78
CA GLU A 95 6.08 -18.52 6.93
C GLU A 95 7.58 -18.29 7.09
N GLU A 96 8.27 -19.12 7.87
CA GLU A 96 9.71 -18.97 8.12
C GLU A 96 10.56 -19.12 6.86
N SER A 97 10.10 -19.91 5.89
CA SER A 97 10.78 -20.07 4.61
C SER A 97 10.56 -18.87 3.65
N PHE A 98 9.49 -18.09 3.85
CA PHE A 98 9.05 -17.01 2.96
C PHE A 98 8.98 -15.66 3.66
N ILE A 99 9.78 -15.45 4.71
CA ILE A 99 9.60 -14.30 5.59
C ILE A 99 10.23 -13.02 5.07
N ASN A 100 11.21 -13.10 4.16
CA ASN A 100 11.85 -11.94 3.60
C ASN A 100 11.01 -11.29 2.49
N ARG A 101 11.35 -10.07 2.16
CA ARG A 101 10.85 -9.37 0.98
C ARG A 101 11.97 -9.23 -0.03
N PRO A 102 11.68 -9.34 -1.33
CA PRO A 102 12.70 -9.15 -2.35
C PRO A 102 13.21 -7.72 -2.31
N ILE A 103 14.53 -7.56 -2.34
CA ILE A 103 15.20 -6.26 -2.42
C ILE A 103 15.30 -5.87 -3.89
N MET A 104 14.76 -4.70 -4.22
CA MET A 104 14.83 -4.11 -5.55
C MET A 104 15.85 -2.95 -5.56
N ILE A 105 16.35 -2.59 -6.73
CA ILE A 105 17.26 -1.45 -6.90
C ILE A 105 16.64 -0.16 -6.33
N ALA A 106 15.35 0.03 -6.56
CA ALA A 106 14.63 1.19 -6.02
C ALA A 106 14.62 1.19 -4.48
N SER A 107 14.28 0.06 -3.83
CA SER A 107 14.26 -0.02 -2.36
C SER A 107 15.66 0.20 -1.77
N GLU A 108 16.69 -0.39 -2.36
CA GLU A 108 18.07 -0.24 -1.91
C GLU A 108 18.55 1.22 -1.94
N ASN A 109 18.21 1.95 -3.01
CA ASN A 109 18.64 3.34 -3.18
C ASN A 109 17.77 4.36 -2.45
N LEU A 110 16.47 4.10 -2.28
CA LEU A 110 15.53 5.06 -1.71
C LEU A 110 15.39 4.93 -0.19
N THR A 111 15.61 3.72 0.37
CA THR A 111 15.29 3.42 1.77
C THR A 111 16.53 3.08 2.59
N TYR A 112 17.56 3.91 2.51
CA TYR A 112 18.79 3.78 3.31
C TYR A 112 19.47 2.39 3.21
N GLY A 113 19.59 1.84 1.99
CA GLY A 113 20.16 0.51 1.77
C GLY A 113 19.20 -0.63 2.17
N ALA A 114 17.89 -0.42 2.03
CA ALA A 114 16.85 -1.33 2.52
C ALA A 114 16.90 -1.54 4.04
N ALA A 115 17.34 -0.52 4.80
CA ALA A 115 17.39 -0.53 6.26
C ALA A 115 16.09 -0.07 6.92
N ASP A 116 15.06 0.24 6.14
CA ASP A 116 13.72 0.55 6.60
C ASP A 116 13.01 -0.70 7.16
N TYR A 117 11.95 -0.49 7.93
CA TYR A 117 11.17 -1.58 8.49
C TYR A 117 10.54 -2.49 7.42
N PHE A 118 10.22 -1.92 6.25
CA PHE A 118 9.51 -2.65 5.19
C PHE A 118 10.42 -3.65 4.48
N PHE A 119 11.63 -3.27 4.07
CA PHE A 119 12.53 -4.10 3.24
C PHE A 119 13.59 -4.86 4.04
N ILE A 120 13.98 -4.39 5.22
CA ILE A 120 15.03 -5.04 6.00
C ILE A 120 14.78 -6.55 6.17
N PRO A 121 15.80 -7.42 5.97
CA PRO A 121 15.66 -8.86 6.17
C PRO A 121 15.21 -9.22 7.59
N TYR A 122 14.49 -10.34 7.72
CA TYR A 122 14.05 -10.82 9.01
C TYR A 122 15.23 -11.24 9.88
N GLY A 123 15.30 -10.69 11.08
CA GLY A 123 16.38 -10.95 12.03
C GLY A 123 16.11 -10.27 13.39
N THR A 124 17.13 -10.20 14.22
CA THR A 124 17.03 -9.58 15.56
C THR A 124 16.70 -8.10 15.47
N TYR A 125 17.28 -7.40 14.49
CA TYR A 125 17.04 -5.98 14.28
C TYR A 125 15.62 -5.72 13.74
N TRP A 126 15.14 -6.50 12.77
CA TRP A 126 13.74 -6.40 12.32
C TRP A 126 12.74 -6.63 13.46
N ARG A 127 12.99 -7.64 14.32
CA ARG A 127 12.13 -7.91 15.48
C ARG A 127 12.11 -6.73 16.47
N PHE A 128 13.26 -6.10 16.67
CA PHE A 128 13.37 -4.88 17.47
C PHE A 128 12.53 -3.76 16.86
N LEU A 129 12.69 -3.46 15.55
CA LEU A 129 11.91 -2.44 14.85
C LEU A 129 10.40 -2.74 14.87
N LYS A 130 10.00 -4.00 14.69
CA LYS A 130 8.59 -4.41 14.79
C LYS A 130 8.02 -4.15 16.18
N LYS A 131 8.74 -4.52 17.23
CA LYS A 131 8.34 -4.26 18.61
C LYS A 131 8.15 -2.76 18.82
N LEU A 132 9.15 -1.95 18.47
CA LEU A 132 9.12 -0.49 18.60
C LEU A 132 7.91 0.09 17.85
N CYS A 133 7.70 -0.30 16.60
CA CYS A 133 6.56 0.14 15.82
C CYS A 133 5.22 -0.14 16.52
N MET A 134 5.05 -1.34 17.05
CA MET A 134 3.78 -1.77 17.66
C MET A 134 3.56 -1.27 19.08
N THR A 135 4.63 -1.02 19.86
CA THR A 135 4.49 -0.57 21.25
C THR A 135 4.53 0.95 21.39
N GLU A 136 5.34 1.64 20.60
CA GLU A 136 5.59 3.08 20.77
C GLU A 136 4.86 3.93 19.71
N LEU A 137 4.89 3.50 18.42
CA LEU A 137 4.41 4.36 17.34
C LEU A 137 2.95 4.10 16.94
N LEU A 138 2.50 2.86 16.97
CA LEU A 138 1.16 2.43 16.52
C LEU A 138 0.39 1.66 17.60
N SER A 139 0.77 1.82 18.88
CA SER A 139 0.01 1.25 20.00
C SER A 139 -1.36 1.94 20.13
N GLY A 140 -2.34 1.25 20.74
CA GLY A 140 -3.64 1.84 21.01
C GLY A 140 -3.54 3.17 21.77
N LYS A 141 -2.66 3.25 22.78
CA LYS A 141 -2.40 4.47 23.55
C LYS A 141 -1.85 5.61 22.68
N THR A 142 -0.93 5.30 21.77
CA THR A 142 -0.36 6.31 20.86
C THR A 142 -1.40 6.75 19.84
N LEU A 143 -2.20 5.84 19.31
CA LEU A 143 -3.30 6.19 18.40
C LEU A 143 -4.33 7.07 19.09
N GLU A 144 -4.69 6.79 20.34
CA GLU A 144 -5.60 7.61 21.16
C GLU A 144 -5.02 9.00 21.41
N HIS A 145 -3.72 9.09 21.70
CA HIS A 145 -3.02 10.38 21.86
C HIS A 145 -3.19 11.30 20.63
N PHE A 146 -3.27 10.75 19.43
CA PHE A 146 -3.41 11.50 18.18
C PHE A 146 -4.85 11.64 17.66
N VAL A 147 -5.88 11.23 18.40
CA VAL A 147 -7.30 11.37 18.00
C VAL A 147 -7.63 12.81 17.60
N SER A 148 -7.24 13.81 18.44
CA SER A 148 -7.54 15.20 18.16
C SER A 148 -6.94 15.69 16.83
N ILE A 149 -5.75 15.21 16.44
CA ILE A 149 -5.15 15.56 15.15
C ILE A 149 -6.00 15.02 13.99
N ARG A 150 -6.45 13.78 14.09
CA ARG A 150 -7.27 13.18 13.05
C ARG A 150 -8.64 13.84 12.93
N GLU A 151 -9.29 14.12 14.06
CA GLU A 151 -10.57 14.86 14.09
C GLU A 151 -10.44 16.27 13.50
N ASP A 152 -9.37 17.01 13.84
CA ASP A 152 -9.12 18.33 13.28
C ASP A 152 -8.88 18.30 11.78
N GLU A 153 -8.09 17.33 11.28
CA GLU A 153 -7.84 17.22 9.85
C GLU A 153 -9.10 16.79 9.08
N ILE A 154 -9.97 15.97 9.66
CA ILE A 154 -11.29 15.67 9.07
C ILE A 154 -12.12 16.94 8.96
N LYS A 155 -12.21 17.76 10.03
CA LYS A 155 -12.94 19.04 10.00
C LYS A 155 -12.37 20.00 8.96
N CYS A 156 -11.05 20.13 8.88
CA CYS A 156 -10.38 20.96 7.86
C CYS A 156 -10.68 20.47 6.44
N PHE A 157 -10.70 19.15 6.23
CA PHE A 157 -11.03 18.57 4.93
C PHE A 157 -12.49 18.84 4.54
N LEU A 158 -13.44 18.62 5.47
CA LEU A 158 -14.85 18.93 5.24
C LEU A 158 -15.06 20.43 4.95
N GLY A 159 -14.39 21.33 5.69
CA GLY A 159 -14.44 22.77 5.43
C GLY A 159 -13.92 23.12 4.02
N THR A 160 -12.84 22.49 3.58
CA THR A 160 -12.34 22.67 2.20
C THR A 160 -13.39 22.22 1.17
N LEU A 161 -14.06 21.09 1.39
CA LEU A 161 -15.12 20.60 0.50
C LEU A 161 -16.32 21.55 0.48
N LEU A 162 -16.66 22.16 1.63
CA LEU A 162 -17.72 23.16 1.73
C LEU A 162 -17.41 24.41 0.90
N ASP A 163 -16.17 24.90 0.97
CA ASP A 163 -15.77 26.07 0.18
C ASP A 163 -15.76 25.78 -1.33
N ILE A 164 -15.33 24.58 -1.70
CA ILE A 164 -15.40 24.12 -3.10
C ILE A 164 -16.86 24.00 -3.56
N SER A 165 -17.76 23.49 -2.72
CA SER A 165 -19.17 23.35 -3.05
C SER A 165 -19.82 24.70 -3.42
N LYS A 166 -19.44 25.79 -2.73
CA LYS A 166 -19.91 27.16 -3.04
C LYS A 166 -19.51 27.62 -4.43
N SER A 167 -18.41 27.10 -4.99
CA SER A 167 -17.97 27.42 -6.34
C SER A 167 -18.76 26.70 -7.44
N GLY A 168 -19.50 25.65 -7.11
CA GLY A 168 -20.24 24.78 -8.03
C GLY A 168 -19.35 23.98 -9.00
N LYS A 169 -18.03 24.06 -8.86
CA LYS A 169 -17.08 23.35 -9.73
C LYS A 169 -16.83 21.92 -9.25
N PRO A 170 -16.60 20.97 -10.18
CA PRO A 170 -16.19 19.62 -9.79
C PRO A 170 -14.77 19.64 -9.20
N ILE A 171 -14.54 18.75 -8.24
CA ILE A 171 -13.26 18.53 -7.58
C ILE A 171 -12.67 17.18 -7.99
N GLU A 172 -11.36 17.10 -8.09
CA GLU A 172 -10.63 15.85 -8.22
C GLU A 172 -10.34 15.26 -6.83
N MET A 173 -11.14 14.29 -6.41
CA MET A 173 -11.10 13.73 -5.06
C MET A 173 -9.77 13.10 -4.70
N ARG A 174 -9.09 12.45 -5.63
CA ARG A 174 -7.77 11.84 -5.37
C ARG A 174 -6.78 12.82 -4.78
N HIS A 175 -6.67 14.00 -5.38
CA HIS A 175 -5.75 15.04 -4.91
C HIS A 175 -6.06 15.46 -3.48
N GLU A 176 -7.32 15.68 -3.17
CA GLU A 176 -7.76 16.11 -1.86
C GLU A 176 -7.65 15.01 -0.80
N LEU A 177 -7.95 13.76 -1.16
CA LEU A 177 -7.78 12.62 -0.26
C LEU A 177 -6.30 12.36 0.07
N ILE A 178 -5.41 12.44 -0.92
CA ILE A 178 -3.96 12.34 -0.69
C ILE A 178 -3.49 13.50 0.20
N ARG A 179 -3.97 14.72 -0.01
CA ARG A 179 -3.67 15.87 0.83
C ARG A 179 -4.13 15.66 2.27
N HIS A 180 -5.36 15.20 2.46
CA HIS A 180 -5.94 14.91 3.75
C HIS A 180 -5.14 13.85 4.52
N THR A 181 -4.92 12.68 3.93
CA THR A 181 -4.17 11.59 4.57
C THR A 181 -2.71 11.97 4.85
N ASN A 182 -2.06 12.70 3.92
CA ASN A 182 -0.71 13.19 4.13
C ASN A 182 -0.63 14.21 5.29
N ASN A 183 -1.61 15.10 5.44
CA ASN A 183 -1.65 16.05 6.54
C ASN A 183 -1.78 15.34 7.89
N ILE A 184 -2.65 14.31 7.98
CA ILE A 184 -2.76 13.50 9.20
C ILE A 184 -1.38 12.94 9.58
N ILE A 185 -0.72 12.26 8.63
CA ILE A 185 0.60 11.65 8.88
C ILE A 185 1.66 12.72 9.22
N SER A 186 1.69 13.84 8.52
CA SER A 186 2.64 14.92 8.76
C SER A 186 2.49 15.51 10.17
N ARG A 187 1.25 15.75 10.61
CA ARG A 187 0.99 16.24 11.97
C ARG A 187 1.33 15.20 13.03
N MET A 188 1.03 13.94 12.79
CA MET A 188 1.37 12.86 13.73
C MET A 188 2.88 12.63 13.81
N THR A 189 3.61 12.79 12.70
CA THR A 189 5.04 12.46 12.60
C THR A 189 5.94 13.63 12.97
N MET A 190 5.64 14.83 12.52
CA MET A 190 6.50 16.04 12.65
C MET A 190 5.78 17.23 13.28
N GLY A 191 4.56 17.09 13.78
CA GLY A 191 3.79 18.21 14.33
C GLY A 191 3.41 19.31 13.33
N LYS A 192 3.75 19.17 12.03
CA LYS A 192 3.58 20.22 11.02
C LYS A 192 2.30 20.04 10.21
N LYS A 193 1.59 21.15 10.00
CA LYS A 193 0.41 21.23 9.14
C LYS A 193 0.78 21.84 7.79
N SER A 194 0.21 21.33 6.70
CA SER A 194 0.36 21.95 5.38
C SER A 194 -0.61 23.13 5.22
N ASN A 195 -0.08 24.25 4.81
CA ASN A 195 -0.86 25.45 4.45
C ASN A 195 -0.99 25.61 2.93
N GLY A 196 -0.43 24.70 2.11
CA GLY A 196 -0.51 24.77 0.66
C GLY A 196 0.42 23.81 -0.08
N MET A 197 0.56 24.01 -1.41
CA MET A 197 1.43 23.17 -2.26
C MET A 197 2.91 23.59 -2.25
N ASN A 198 3.21 24.81 -1.79
CA ASN A 198 4.56 25.37 -1.84
C ASN A 198 5.18 25.51 -0.44
N ASP A 199 4.54 24.96 0.57
CA ASP A 199 5.13 24.83 1.91
C ASP A 199 5.96 23.54 2.02
N GLU A 200 6.66 23.39 3.14
CA GLU A 200 7.55 22.26 3.40
C GLU A 200 6.82 20.90 3.31
N VAL A 201 5.59 20.82 3.80
CA VAL A 201 4.77 19.60 3.75
C VAL A 201 4.30 19.33 2.32
N GLY A 202 4.03 20.36 1.52
CA GLY A 202 3.70 20.24 0.11
C GLY A 202 4.88 19.71 -0.72
N GLU A 203 6.10 20.19 -0.45
CA GLU A 203 7.32 19.67 -1.09
C GLU A 203 7.59 18.22 -0.68
N LEU A 204 7.44 17.89 0.61
CA LEU A 204 7.55 16.52 1.10
C LEU A 204 6.56 15.58 0.37
N ARG A 205 5.32 16.02 0.17
CA ARG A 205 4.30 15.27 -0.57
C ARG A 205 4.72 14.98 -2.02
N LYS A 206 5.36 15.94 -2.70
CA LYS A 206 5.90 15.73 -4.06
C LYS A 206 7.00 14.65 -4.06
N VAL A 207 7.91 14.71 -3.10
CA VAL A 207 8.99 13.72 -2.95
C VAL A 207 8.42 12.33 -2.63
N ILE A 208 7.45 12.22 -1.71
CA ILE A 208 6.78 10.95 -1.36
C ILE A 208 6.08 10.34 -2.58
N ARG A 209 5.41 11.16 -3.39
CA ARG A 209 4.80 10.70 -4.64
C ARG A 209 5.85 10.15 -5.60
N GLU A 210 6.96 10.85 -5.78
CA GLU A 210 8.07 10.40 -6.63
C GLU A 210 8.66 9.07 -6.13
N ILE A 211 8.85 8.91 -4.83
CA ILE A 211 9.30 7.64 -4.22
C ILE A 211 8.31 6.51 -4.54
N GLY A 212 7.02 6.75 -4.38
CA GLY A 212 5.98 5.75 -4.71
C GLY A 212 6.00 5.33 -6.18
N GLU A 213 6.20 6.28 -7.11
CA GLU A 213 6.36 6.00 -8.54
C GLU A 213 7.60 5.15 -8.82
N LEU A 214 8.73 5.49 -8.21
CA LEU A 214 10.02 4.82 -8.39
C LEU A 214 10.03 3.41 -7.80
N LEU A 215 9.44 3.21 -6.60
CA LEU A 215 9.28 1.88 -5.99
C LEU A 215 8.40 0.95 -6.83
N GLY A 216 7.42 1.50 -7.56
CA GLY A 216 6.56 0.76 -8.47
C GLY A 216 7.11 0.66 -9.90
N ALA A 217 8.22 1.30 -10.23
CA ALA A 217 8.75 1.31 -11.58
C ALA A 217 9.31 -0.07 -11.97
N PHE A 218 9.01 -0.47 -13.21
CA PHE A 218 9.60 -1.67 -13.79
C PHE A 218 11.06 -1.40 -14.16
N ASN A 219 12.00 -1.99 -13.42
CA ASN A 219 13.41 -1.83 -13.66
C ASN A 219 13.99 -3.10 -14.32
N LEU A 220 14.59 -2.95 -15.49
CA LEU A 220 15.25 -4.03 -16.20
C LEU A 220 16.38 -4.67 -15.38
N GLY A 221 17.09 -3.89 -14.58
CA GLY A 221 18.16 -4.38 -13.71
C GLY A 221 17.68 -5.31 -12.59
N ASP A 222 16.41 -5.23 -12.17
CA ASP A 222 15.82 -6.14 -11.19
C ASP A 222 15.45 -7.51 -11.79
N ILE A 223 15.32 -7.58 -13.11
CA ILE A 223 14.94 -8.81 -13.85
C ILE A 223 16.15 -9.42 -14.52
N ILE A 224 16.99 -8.58 -15.13
CA ILE A 224 18.18 -8.96 -15.89
C ILE A 224 19.41 -8.51 -15.10
N GLY A 225 19.87 -9.33 -14.15
CA GLY A 225 20.88 -8.96 -13.17
C GLY A 225 22.18 -8.36 -13.74
N PHE A 226 22.62 -8.80 -14.93
CA PHE A 226 23.82 -8.23 -15.56
C PHE A 226 23.61 -6.80 -16.10
N MET A 227 22.36 -6.33 -16.27
CA MET A 227 22.04 -4.96 -16.67
C MET A 227 22.02 -3.97 -15.50
N ARG A 228 22.03 -4.47 -14.26
CA ARG A 228 21.98 -3.64 -13.05
C ARG A 228 23.03 -2.53 -13.00
N PRO A 229 24.33 -2.76 -13.35
CA PRO A 229 25.35 -1.73 -13.29
C PRO A 229 25.19 -0.60 -14.33
N PHE A 230 24.48 -0.86 -15.43
CA PHE A 230 24.42 0.07 -16.57
C PHE A 230 23.35 1.15 -16.43
N ASP A 231 22.39 1.01 -15.51
CA ASP A 231 21.28 1.96 -15.26
C ASP A 231 20.64 2.49 -16.56
N LEU A 232 20.33 1.60 -17.50
CA LEU A 232 19.88 1.95 -18.86
C LEU A 232 18.59 2.79 -18.89
N GLN A 233 17.80 2.76 -17.83
CA GLN A 233 16.57 3.50 -17.70
C GLN A 233 16.72 4.79 -16.87
N GLY A 234 17.93 5.06 -16.32
CA GLY A 234 18.23 6.22 -15.50
C GLY A 234 17.55 6.22 -14.11
N PHE A 235 16.97 5.10 -13.70
CA PHE A 235 16.28 4.99 -12.39
C PHE A 235 17.27 5.06 -11.23
N GLY A 236 18.47 4.53 -11.35
CA GLY A 236 19.47 4.55 -10.29
C GLY A 236 19.87 5.97 -9.92
N LYS A 237 20.11 6.84 -10.91
CA LYS A 237 20.38 8.26 -10.66
C LYS A 237 19.17 8.94 -10.03
N ARG A 238 17.98 8.77 -10.62
CA ARG A 238 16.75 9.39 -10.12
C ARG A 238 16.44 8.95 -8.69
N ASN A 239 16.64 7.68 -8.35
CA ASN A 239 16.47 7.16 -6.99
C ASN A 239 17.41 7.86 -5.99
N ARG A 240 18.71 8.01 -6.34
CA ARG A 240 19.68 8.68 -5.46
C ARG A 240 19.37 10.16 -5.28
N ASP A 241 18.98 10.86 -6.34
CA ASP A 241 18.62 12.29 -6.28
C ASP A 241 17.36 12.50 -5.41
N THR A 242 16.36 11.62 -5.54
CA THR A 242 15.14 11.66 -4.73
C THR A 242 15.40 11.31 -3.27
N HIS A 243 16.25 10.29 -3.01
CA HIS A 243 16.70 9.95 -1.67
C HIS A 243 17.41 11.12 -0.99
N HIS A 244 18.34 11.77 -1.70
CA HIS A 244 19.09 12.91 -1.15
C HIS A 244 18.14 14.06 -0.74
N LYS A 245 17.17 14.41 -1.59
CA LYS A 245 16.15 15.41 -1.25
C LYS A 245 15.38 15.01 0.03
N MET A 246 14.94 13.75 0.09
CA MET A 246 14.21 13.22 1.23
C MET A 246 15.05 13.25 2.51
N ASP A 247 16.31 12.82 2.42
CA ASP A 247 17.23 12.80 3.56
C ASP A 247 17.48 14.20 4.13
N LEU A 248 17.68 15.21 3.26
CA LEU A 248 17.84 16.61 3.68
C LEU A 248 16.58 17.14 4.40
N MET A 249 15.38 16.79 3.90
CA MET A 249 14.13 17.21 4.54
C MET A 249 13.96 16.56 5.91
N MET A 250 14.22 15.26 6.03
CA MET A 250 14.13 14.55 7.31
C MET A 250 15.19 15.05 8.31
N GLU A 251 16.39 15.34 7.84
CA GLU A 251 17.47 15.89 8.67
C GLU A 251 17.12 17.27 9.21
N LYS A 252 16.50 18.12 8.39
CA LYS A 252 16.01 19.43 8.82
C LYS A 252 14.97 19.29 9.93
N VAL A 253 13.97 18.41 9.72
CA VAL A 253 12.92 18.17 10.74
C VAL A 253 13.51 17.66 12.05
N LEU A 254 14.48 16.73 12.00
CA LEU A 254 15.14 16.23 13.22
C LEU A 254 15.88 17.34 13.97
N LYS A 255 16.62 18.20 13.26
CA LYS A 255 17.32 19.33 13.89
C LYS A 255 16.36 20.32 14.56
N GLU A 256 15.26 20.66 13.90
CA GLU A 256 14.24 21.54 14.47
C GLU A 256 13.65 20.96 15.77
N HIS A 257 13.41 19.63 15.82
CA HIS A 257 12.96 18.98 17.04
C HIS A 257 14.02 18.99 18.14
N GLU A 258 15.29 18.76 17.81
CA GLU A 258 16.40 18.86 18.76
C GLU A 258 16.55 20.27 19.33
N GLU A 259 16.43 21.30 18.48
CA GLU A 259 16.47 22.71 18.91
C GLU A 259 15.32 23.07 19.85
N VAL A 260 14.08 22.67 19.50
CA VAL A 260 12.90 22.89 20.35
C VAL A 260 13.06 22.20 21.70
N ARG A 261 13.54 20.95 21.73
CA ARG A 261 13.79 20.19 22.96
C ARG A 261 14.88 20.82 23.82
N ALA A 262 15.92 21.39 23.23
CA ALA A 262 16.99 22.08 23.94
C ALA A 262 16.49 23.36 24.65
N ILE A 263 15.50 24.04 24.03
CA ILE A 263 14.89 25.25 24.59
C ILE A 263 13.85 24.92 25.69
N GLU A 264 12.98 23.92 25.42
CA GLU A 264 11.86 23.63 26.33
C GLU A 264 12.25 22.77 27.53
N GLY A 265 13.37 22.04 27.49
CA GLY A 265 13.79 21.10 28.52
C GLY A 265 12.95 19.82 28.59
N ALA A 266 13.38 18.86 29.42
CA ALA A 266 12.78 17.52 29.51
C ALA A 266 11.33 17.47 30.07
N GLY A 267 10.80 18.58 30.59
CA GLY A 267 9.50 18.69 31.28
C GLY A 267 8.40 19.43 30.51
N SER A 268 8.58 19.66 29.20
CA SER A 268 7.58 20.38 28.39
C SER A 268 6.25 19.62 28.30
N ASP A 269 5.14 20.34 28.56
CA ASP A 269 3.75 19.86 28.37
C ASP A 269 3.34 19.79 26.89
N ARG A 270 4.27 20.07 25.97
CA ARG A 270 4.00 19.99 24.54
C ARG A 270 3.61 18.56 24.13
N LYS A 271 2.57 18.46 23.34
CA LYS A 271 2.13 17.17 22.77
C LYS A 271 3.22 16.61 21.88
N LYS A 272 3.81 15.48 22.30
CA LYS A 272 4.93 14.81 21.60
C LYS A 272 4.41 14.16 20.33
N ASP A 273 5.08 14.41 19.21
CA ASP A 273 4.88 13.71 17.95
C ASP A 273 5.77 12.47 17.81
N LEU A 274 5.70 11.80 16.67
CA LEU A 274 6.48 10.55 16.48
C LEU A 274 7.99 10.80 16.42
N PHE A 275 8.46 11.94 15.91
CA PHE A 275 9.88 12.27 15.93
C PHE A 275 10.37 12.53 17.37
N ASP A 276 9.58 13.16 18.23
CA ASP A 276 9.92 13.31 19.65
C ASP A 276 10.06 11.93 20.33
N ILE A 277 9.15 10.99 20.01
CA ILE A 277 9.23 9.62 20.54
C ILE A 277 10.49 8.91 20.04
N LEU A 278 10.81 9.02 18.75
CA LEU A 278 12.00 8.40 18.15
C LEU A 278 13.29 8.99 18.72
N LEU A 279 13.38 10.31 18.90
CA LEU A 279 14.54 10.97 19.51
C LEU A 279 14.74 10.53 20.98
N ASN A 280 13.66 10.44 21.77
CA ASN A 280 13.76 9.90 23.14
C ASN A 280 14.32 8.46 23.15
N LEU A 281 13.92 7.65 22.15
CA LEU A 281 14.39 6.28 22.06
C LEU A 281 15.85 6.18 21.57
N ILE A 282 16.33 7.11 20.75
CA ILE A 282 17.74 7.20 20.34
C ILE A 282 18.62 7.56 21.52
N GLU A 283 18.19 8.49 22.36
CA GLU A 283 18.93 8.98 23.54
C GLU A 283 18.90 8.00 24.71
N ALA A 284 17.96 7.04 24.72
CA ALA A 284 17.89 6.05 25.77
C ALA A 284 19.16 5.17 25.80
N ASP A 285 19.71 4.94 27.02
CA ASP A 285 20.91 4.14 27.19
C ASP A 285 20.73 2.73 26.61
N GLY A 286 21.74 2.25 25.89
CA GLY A 286 21.71 0.93 25.21
C GLY A 286 20.80 0.85 23.98
N SER A 287 20.30 1.98 23.44
CA SER A 287 19.45 1.99 22.25
C SER A 287 20.18 1.41 21.03
N LYS A 288 19.42 0.61 20.27
CA LYS A 288 19.83 0.12 18.93
C LYS A 288 19.31 1.02 17.80
N LEU A 289 18.49 2.02 18.13
CA LEU A 289 17.92 2.93 17.15
C LEU A 289 18.94 4.01 16.80
N THR A 290 19.20 4.19 15.52
CA THR A 290 20.10 5.23 15.02
C THR A 290 19.29 6.39 14.43
N ARG A 291 19.93 7.55 14.26
CA ARG A 291 19.35 8.69 13.54
C ARG A 291 18.87 8.31 12.13
N GLN A 292 19.66 7.49 11.41
CA GLN A 292 19.29 6.97 10.11
C GLN A 292 18.04 6.09 10.17
N SER A 293 17.93 5.23 11.19
CA SER A 293 16.75 4.40 11.40
C SER A 293 15.50 5.22 11.69
N ALA A 294 15.62 6.32 12.44
CA ALA A 294 14.49 7.22 12.70
C ALA A 294 13.99 7.88 11.40
N LYS A 295 14.92 8.34 10.53
CA LYS A 295 14.56 8.87 9.21
C LYS A 295 13.90 7.81 8.31
N ALA A 296 14.43 6.58 8.32
CA ALA A 296 13.85 5.46 7.58
C ALA A 296 12.43 5.12 8.06
N PHE A 297 12.20 5.12 9.37
CA PHE A 297 10.86 4.93 9.95
C PHE A 297 9.87 6.02 9.56
N ALA A 298 10.30 7.28 9.63
CA ALA A 298 9.47 8.39 9.21
C ALA A 298 9.09 8.28 7.73
N LEU A 299 10.05 7.90 6.88
CA LEU A 299 9.80 7.63 5.46
C LEU A 299 8.74 6.54 5.26
N ASP A 300 8.85 5.42 5.97
CA ASP A 300 7.85 4.35 5.94
C ASP A 300 6.44 4.85 6.31
N MET A 301 6.34 5.66 7.36
CA MET A 301 5.07 6.24 7.80
C MET A 301 4.47 7.15 6.73
N PHE A 302 5.26 7.99 6.07
CA PHE A 302 4.80 8.87 5.00
C PHE A 302 4.33 8.10 3.77
N ILE A 303 5.12 7.14 3.29
CA ILE A 303 4.80 6.36 2.08
C ILE A 303 3.54 5.53 2.31
N ALA A 304 3.52 4.75 3.41
CA ALA A 304 2.44 3.82 3.68
C ALA A 304 1.15 4.50 4.15
N GLY A 305 1.28 5.55 4.97
CA GLY A 305 0.14 6.23 5.58
C GLY A 305 -0.59 7.22 4.66
N THR A 306 0.02 7.61 3.52
CA THR A 306 -0.58 8.59 2.61
C THR A 306 -1.43 7.91 1.53
N ASN A 307 -0.82 7.11 0.66
CA ASN A 307 -1.47 6.64 -0.57
C ASN A 307 -2.48 5.51 -0.32
N GLY A 308 -2.20 4.61 0.64
CA GLY A 308 -3.07 3.48 0.93
C GLY A 308 -4.48 3.91 1.37
N PRO A 309 -4.63 4.66 2.46
CA PRO A 309 -5.95 5.14 2.91
C PRO A 309 -6.65 6.04 1.87
N ALA A 310 -5.90 6.91 1.16
CA ALA A 310 -6.48 7.77 0.12
C ALA A 310 -7.07 6.94 -1.03
N SER A 311 -6.40 5.86 -1.43
CA SER A 311 -6.91 4.94 -2.45
C SER A 311 -8.21 4.27 -2.02
N VAL A 312 -8.26 3.74 -0.79
CA VAL A 312 -9.49 3.09 -0.28
C VAL A 312 -10.64 4.08 -0.21
N LEU A 313 -10.41 5.32 0.23
CA LEU A 313 -11.42 6.37 0.30
C LEU A 313 -11.93 6.75 -1.10
N GLU A 314 -11.04 6.86 -2.10
CA GLU A 314 -11.45 7.14 -3.49
C GLU A 314 -12.33 6.01 -4.05
N TRP A 315 -11.92 4.75 -3.87
CA TRP A 315 -12.68 3.58 -4.29
C TRP A 315 -14.01 3.45 -3.55
N ALA A 316 -14.02 3.63 -2.23
CA ALA A 316 -15.26 3.56 -1.43
C ALA A 316 -16.27 4.61 -1.89
N LEU A 317 -15.82 5.85 -2.12
CA LEU A 317 -16.69 6.92 -2.59
C LEU A 317 -17.23 6.62 -3.99
N ALA A 318 -16.39 6.12 -4.91
CA ALA A 318 -16.80 5.74 -6.25
C ALA A 318 -17.84 4.61 -6.24
N GLU A 319 -17.63 3.57 -5.41
CA GLU A 319 -18.59 2.47 -5.27
C GLU A 319 -19.90 2.93 -4.62
N LEU A 320 -19.86 3.80 -3.62
CA LEU A 320 -21.04 4.37 -2.99
C LEU A 320 -21.88 5.22 -3.95
N ILE A 321 -21.21 6.02 -4.82
CA ILE A 321 -21.89 6.81 -5.86
C ILE A 321 -22.58 5.87 -6.86
N ARG A 322 -21.95 4.77 -7.26
CA ARG A 322 -22.51 3.77 -8.18
C ARG A 322 -23.62 2.94 -7.56
N ASN A 323 -23.65 2.83 -6.22
CA ASN A 323 -24.61 2.03 -5.46
C ASN A 323 -25.39 2.91 -4.47
N PRO A 324 -26.34 3.78 -4.93
CA PRO A 324 -27.02 4.74 -4.07
C PRO A 324 -27.78 4.12 -2.90
N HIS A 325 -28.24 2.88 -3.05
CA HIS A 325 -28.93 2.15 -1.98
C HIS A 325 -27.98 1.83 -0.81
N VAL A 326 -26.70 1.47 -1.11
CA VAL A 326 -25.65 1.24 -0.10
C VAL A 326 -25.30 2.55 0.60
N PHE A 327 -25.14 3.64 -0.18
CA PHE A 327 -24.90 4.97 0.35
C PHE A 327 -25.99 5.41 1.32
N LYS A 328 -27.26 5.27 0.91
CA LYS A 328 -28.43 5.62 1.73
C LYS A 328 -28.46 4.82 3.03
N LYS A 329 -28.27 3.49 2.96
CA LYS A 329 -28.25 2.62 4.15
C LYS A 329 -27.14 2.99 5.12
N ALA A 330 -25.93 3.27 4.62
CA ALA A 330 -24.81 3.70 5.46
C ALA A 330 -25.09 5.06 6.14
N ARG A 331 -25.74 6.00 5.44
CA ARG A 331 -26.17 7.28 6.03
C ARG A 331 -27.24 7.09 7.09
N GLU A 332 -28.27 6.28 6.83
CA GLU A 332 -29.33 5.96 7.79
C GLU A 332 -28.76 5.36 9.09
N GLU A 333 -27.75 4.48 8.99
CA GLU A 333 -27.04 3.96 10.16
C GLU A 333 -26.34 5.08 10.93
N ILE A 334 -25.60 5.96 10.25
CA ILE A 334 -24.88 7.07 10.88
C ILE A 334 -25.87 8.02 11.56
N ASP A 335 -26.97 8.40 10.88
CA ASP A 335 -28.00 9.29 11.43
C ASP A 335 -28.70 8.68 12.66
N SER A 336 -28.88 7.37 12.66
CA SER A 336 -29.50 6.63 13.79
C SER A 336 -28.57 6.59 15.02
N VAL A 337 -27.27 6.40 14.83
CA VAL A 337 -26.30 6.22 15.94
C VAL A 337 -25.77 7.55 16.44
N VAL A 338 -25.46 8.48 15.54
CA VAL A 338 -24.77 9.75 15.85
C VAL A 338 -25.75 10.91 16.03
N GLY A 339 -26.91 10.83 15.36
CA GLY A 339 -27.87 11.92 15.27
C GLY A 339 -27.49 12.99 14.26
N LYS A 340 -28.24 14.11 14.27
CA LYS A 340 -28.10 15.22 13.33
C LYS A 340 -27.63 16.52 14.00
N GLU A 341 -26.90 16.41 15.11
CA GLU A 341 -26.44 17.60 15.87
C GLU A 341 -24.91 17.73 15.88
N ARG A 342 -24.18 16.66 15.63
CA ARG A 342 -22.72 16.63 15.66
C ARG A 342 -22.12 15.78 14.55
N LEU A 343 -20.84 16.00 14.28
CA LEU A 343 -20.06 15.11 13.42
C LEU A 343 -19.85 13.74 14.09
N VAL A 344 -19.80 12.71 13.24
CA VAL A 344 -19.34 11.38 13.63
C VAL A 344 -17.89 11.46 14.14
N LYS A 345 -17.58 10.68 15.18
CA LYS A 345 -16.25 10.56 15.79
C LYS A 345 -15.72 9.14 15.64
N GLU A 346 -14.42 8.96 15.83
CA GLU A 346 -13.80 7.64 15.86
C GLU A 346 -14.44 6.71 16.91
N SER A 347 -14.85 7.26 18.04
CA SER A 347 -15.55 6.51 19.12
C SER A 347 -16.92 5.96 18.71
N ASP A 348 -17.54 6.48 17.66
CA ASP A 348 -18.83 6.00 17.17
C ASP A 348 -18.67 4.77 16.24
N ILE A 349 -17.50 4.60 15.61
CA ILE A 349 -17.24 3.57 14.62
C ILE A 349 -17.57 2.14 15.08
N PRO A 350 -17.30 1.73 16.33
CA PRO A 350 -17.71 0.40 16.81
C PRO A 350 -19.22 0.14 16.73
N ASN A 351 -20.03 1.19 16.74
CA ASN A 351 -21.49 1.15 16.67
C ASN A 351 -22.03 1.35 15.24
N LEU A 352 -21.15 1.36 14.22
CA LEU A 352 -21.48 1.52 12.80
C LEU A 352 -21.09 0.24 12.01
N PRO A 353 -21.72 -0.91 12.26
CA PRO A 353 -21.33 -2.17 11.64
C PRO A 353 -21.55 -2.21 10.13
N TYR A 354 -22.54 -1.50 9.58
CA TYR A 354 -22.75 -1.42 8.13
C TYR A 354 -21.67 -0.58 7.44
N LEU A 355 -21.28 0.54 8.04
CA LEU A 355 -20.13 1.31 7.56
C LEU A 355 -18.84 0.45 7.56
N GLN A 356 -18.61 -0.35 8.59
CA GLN A 356 -17.49 -1.27 8.63
C GLN A 356 -17.57 -2.33 7.53
N ALA A 357 -18.77 -2.82 7.21
CA ALA A 357 -19.02 -3.73 6.11
C ALA A 357 -18.72 -3.08 4.74
N VAL A 358 -19.10 -1.82 4.54
CA VAL A 358 -18.74 -1.01 3.34
C VAL A 358 -17.23 -0.94 3.17
N VAL A 359 -16.48 -0.65 4.24
CA VAL A 359 -15.02 -0.58 4.17
C VAL A 359 -14.39 -1.96 3.90
N LYS A 360 -14.92 -3.03 4.52
CA LYS A 360 -14.43 -4.40 4.24
C LYS A 360 -14.67 -4.81 2.79
N GLU A 361 -15.83 -4.51 2.22
CA GLU A 361 -16.15 -4.82 0.83
C GLU A 361 -15.29 -4.00 -0.14
N THR A 362 -15.05 -2.72 0.16
CA THR A 362 -14.11 -1.90 -0.61
C THR A 362 -12.71 -2.52 -0.60
N LEU A 363 -12.21 -2.93 0.55
CA LEU A 363 -10.90 -3.56 0.69
C LEU A 363 -10.83 -4.94 0.01
N ARG A 364 -11.93 -5.68 -0.06
CA ARG A 364 -12.02 -6.94 -0.80
C ARG A 364 -11.89 -6.72 -2.30
N MET A 365 -12.67 -5.78 -2.84
CA MET A 365 -12.69 -5.51 -4.28
C MET A 365 -11.51 -4.68 -4.74
N HIS A 366 -11.10 -3.70 -3.95
CA HIS A 366 -10.08 -2.71 -4.31
C HIS A 366 -8.97 -2.66 -3.26
N PRO A 367 -8.22 -3.77 -3.04
CA PRO A 367 -7.08 -3.73 -2.12
C PRO A 367 -6.04 -2.74 -2.63
N PRO A 368 -5.60 -1.75 -1.82
CA PRO A 368 -4.63 -0.75 -2.26
C PRO A 368 -3.34 -1.36 -2.78
N THR A 369 -2.90 -2.46 -2.15
CA THR A 369 -1.76 -3.27 -2.58
C THR A 369 -2.27 -4.62 -3.06
N PRO A 370 -2.56 -4.77 -4.37
CA PRO A 370 -3.22 -5.96 -4.90
C PRO A 370 -2.32 -7.20 -4.89
N ILE A 371 -1.00 -7.01 -4.89
CA ILE A 371 0.01 -8.07 -4.77
C ILE A 371 1.01 -7.68 -3.71
N PHE A 372 1.29 -8.57 -2.79
CA PHE A 372 2.42 -8.41 -1.90
C PHE A 372 3.45 -9.50 -2.10
N ALA A 373 4.73 -9.10 -2.07
CA ALA A 373 5.85 -9.96 -2.38
C ALA A 373 6.48 -10.54 -1.12
N ARG A 374 6.99 -11.78 -1.26
CA ARG A 374 7.87 -12.47 -0.31
C ARG A 374 9.06 -13.04 -1.08
N GLU A 375 10.06 -13.50 -0.36
CA GLU A 375 11.23 -14.17 -0.91
C GLU A 375 11.52 -15.46 -0.13
N ALA A 376 11.80 -16.53 -0.85
CA ALA A 376 12.18 -17.81 -0.26
C ALA A 376 13.63 -17.75 0.24
N ILE A 377 13.84 -17.92 1.53
CA ILE A 377 15.18 -17.96 2.15
C ILE A 377 15.77 -19.38 2.20
N ARG A 378 14.98 -20.37 1.83
CA ARG A 378 15.34 -21.78 1.67
C ARG A 378 14.32 -22.48 0.80
N THR A 379 14.70 -23.58 0.16
CA THR A 379 13.77 -24.43 -0.57
C THR A 379 12.70 -24.99 0.36
N CYS A 380 11.44 -24.93 -0.05
CA CYS A 380 10.28 -25.39 0.72
C CYS A 380 9.21 -25.95 -0.23
N GLN A 381 8.29 -26.75 0.29
CA GLN A 381 7.14 -27.24 -0.49
C GLN A 381 5.86 -26.48 -0.16
N VAL A 382 5.09 -26.17 -1.20
CA VAL A 382 3.76 -25.57 -1.13
C VAL A 382 2.83 -26.34 -2.06
N ASP A 383 1.71 -26.84 -1.57
CA ASP A 383 0.72 -27.64 -2.33
C ASP A 383 1.36 -28.82 -3.07
N GLY A 384 2.41 -29.45 -2.50
CA GLY A 384 3.13 -30.59 -3.10
C GLY A 384 4.06 -30.22 -4.25
N TYR A 385 4.35 -28.93 -4.45
CA TYR A 385 5.34 -28.40 -5.39
C TYR A 385 6.53 -27.80 -4.68
N ASP A 386 7.70 -27.89 -5.28
CA ASP A 386 8.91 -27.30 -4.76
C ASP A 386 8.97 -25.80 -5.06
N VAL A 387 9.30 -25.02 -4.06
CA VAL A 387 9.62 -23.59 -4.18
C VAL A 387 11.11 -23.43 -3.91
N PRO A 388 11.94 -23.21 -4.95
CA PRO A 388 13.38 -23.05 -4.79
C PRO A 388 13.77 -21.86 -3.91
N GLU A 389 14.89 -21.97 -3.21
CA GLU A 389 15.52 -20.84 -2.53
C GLU A 389 15.72 -19.65 -3.49
N ASN A 390 15.64 -18.42 -2.96
CA ASN A 390 15.70 -17.16 -3.71
C ASN A 390 14.55 -16.95 -4.71
N SER A 391 13.52 -17.81 -4.72
CA SER A 391 12.32 -17.54 -5.50
C SER A 391 11.56 -16.35 -4.94
N LYS A 392 11.04 -15.49 -5.82
CA LYS A 392 10.07 -14.46 -5.44
C LYS A 392 8.69 -15.09 -5.34
N ILE A 393 7.94 -14.72 -4.32
CA ILE A 393 6.57 -15.21 -4.11
C ILE A 393 5.64 -14.00 -4.21
N PHE A 394 4.65 -14.07 -5.10
CA PHE A 394 3.60 -13.07 -5.23
C PHE A 394 2.28 -13.63 -4.73
N VAL A 395 1.76 -13.04 -3.66
CA VAL A 395 0.41 -13.34 -3.18
C VAL A 395 -0.54 -12.31 -3.77
N ASN A 396 -1.45 -12.78 -4.64
CA ASN A 396 -2.38 -11.94 -5.36
C ASN A 396 -3.67 -11.75 -4.55
N ALA A 397 -3.67 -10.79 -3.60
CA ALA A 397 -4.81 -10.48 -2.77
C ALA A 397 -6.03 -10.03 -3.57
N TRP A 398 -5.82 -9.37 -4.72
CA TRP A 398 -6.88 -8.96 -5.63
C TRP A 398 -7.61 -10.17 -6.25
N ALA A 399 -6.88 -11.20 -6.66
CA ALA A 399 -7.45 -12.44 -7.18
C ALA A 399 -8.20 -13.22 -6.08
N ILE A 400 -7.58 -13.34 -4.90
CA ILE A 400 -8.17 -14.02 -3.72
C ILE A 400 -9.49 -13.37 -3.31
N GLY A 401 -9.56 -12.03 -3.30
CA GLY A 401 -10.79 -11.30 -3.01
C GLY A 401 -11.89 -11.49 -4.06
N ARG A 402 -11.60 -12.13 -5.19
CA ARG A 402 -12.54 -12.41 -6.30
C ARG A 402 -12.75 -13.91 -6.56
N ASP A 403 -12.28 -14.76 -5.66
CA ASP A 403 -12.40 -16.22 -5.79
C ASP A 403 -13.86 -16.66 -5.53
N PRO A 404 -14.55 -17.24 -6.54
CA PRO A 404 -15.95 -17.68 -6.40
C PRO A 404 -16.12 -18.84 -5.42
N SER A 405 -15.04 -19.52 -5.02
CA SER A 405 -15.09 -20.57 -3.98
C SER A 405 -15.42 -20.02 -2.59
N TYR A 406 -15.17 -18.73 -2.37
CA TYR A 406 -15.38 -18.03 -1.08
C TYR A 406 -16.41 -16.92 -1.16
N TRP A 407 -16.62 -16.33 -2.36
CA TRP A 407 -17.42 -15.14 -2.52
C TRP A 407 -18.51 -15.37 -3.58
N ASP A 408 -19.77 -15.37 -3.14
CA ASP A 408 -20.92 -15.41 -4.05
C ASP A 408 -20.93 -14.11 -4.87
N ASN A 409 -21.12 -14.20 -6.20
CA ASN A 409 -21.09 -13.06 -7.11
C ASN A 409 -19.89 -12.13 -6.85
N PRO A 410 -18.63 -12.63 -6.95
CA PRO A 410 -17.43 -11.96 -6.43
C PRO A 410 -17.12 -10.61 -7.09
N LEU A 411 -17.72 -10.31 -8.24
CA LEU A 411 -17.54 -9.05 -8.98
C LEU A 411 -18.59 -7.99 -8.64
N VAL A 412 -19.57 -8.32 -7.82
CA VAL A 412 -20.60 -7.40 -7.35
C VAL A 412 -20.15 -6.77 -6.04
N TYR A 413 -20.27 -5.44 -5.94
CA TYR A 413 -20.04 -4.71 -4.71
C TYR A 413 -21.25 -4.87 -3.78
N ASP A 414 -21.08 -5.64 -2.72
CA ASP A 414 -22.17 -6.01 -1.81
C ASP A 414 -21.69 -6.07 -0.36
N PRO A 415 -21.81 -4.98 0.41
CA PRO A 415 -21.45 -4.94 1.82
C PRO A 415 -22.24 -5.90 2.72
N GLU A 416 -23.43 -6.35 2.27
CA GLU A 416 -24.26 -7.29 3.04
C GLU A 416 -23.53 -8.61 3.35
N ARG A 417 -22.52 -8.98 2.53
CA ARG A 417 -21.63 -10.16 2.81
C ARG A 417 -20.97 -10.12 4.17
N PHE A 418 -20.75 -8.91 4.71
CA PHE A 418 -20.10 -8.69 6.00
C PHE A 418 -21.06 -8.25 7.09
N PHE A 419 -22.36 -8.13 6.78
CA PHE A 419 -23.39 -7.56 7.65
C PHE A 419 -24.55 -8.51 7.90
N ILE A 420 -24.40 -9.82 7.78
CA ILE A 420 -25.50 -10.75 7.92
C ILE A 420 -25.85 -10.91 9.41
N ASN A 421 -27.04 -10.42 9.80
CA ASN A 421 -27.57 -10.56 11.14
C ASN A 421 -27.84 -12.03 11.55
N ASP A 422 -28.13 -12.91 10.57
CA ASP A 422 -28.52 -14.30 10.79
C ASP A 422 -27.35 -15.29 10.75
N ASP A 423 -26.14 -14.88 10.31
CA ASP A 423 -24.96 -15.73 10.27
C ASP A 423 -23.75 -15.08 10.97
N PRO A 424 -23.58 -15.35 12.28
CA PRO A 424 -22.45 -14.81 13.05
C PRO A 424 -21.08 -15.17 12.51
N SER A 425 -20.96 -16.21 11.67
CA SER A 425 -19.68 -16.64 11.10
C SER A 425 -19.21 -15.69 10.00
N LYS A 426 -20.13 -15.16 9.18
CA LYS A 426 -19.82 -14.20 8.10
C LYS A 426 -19.50 -12.80 8.65
N SER A 427 -20.18 -12.36 9.69
CA SER A 427 -19.89 -11.07 10.36
C SER A 427 -18.51 -11.04 11.03
N LYS A 428 -17.93 -12.21 11.32
CA LYS A 428 -16.60 -12.34 11.95
C LYS A 428 -15.43 -12.17 10.98
N ILE A 429 -15.64 -12.22 9.66
CA ILE A 429 -14.54 -12.04 8.69
C ILE A 429 -13.93 -10.66 8.88
N ASP A 430 -12.63 -10.66 9.24
CA ASP A 430 -11.86 -9.45 9.50
C ASP A 430 -10.71 -9.33 8.47
N VAL A 431 -10.28 -8.10 8.26
CA VAL A 431 -9.23 -7.72 7.31
C VAL A 431 -7.80 -7.88 7.86
N ARG A 432 -7.65 -8.28 9.14
CA ARG A 432 -6.37 -8.30 9.88
C ARG A 432 -5.51 -9.55 9.62
N GLY A 433 -5.79 -10.31 8.56
CA GLY A 433 -4.94 -11.41 8.10
C GLY A 433 -5.16 -12.74 8.80
N GLN A 434 -6.28 -12.93 9.49
CA GLN A 434 -6.69 -14.22 10.05
C GLN A 434 -7.54 -15.03 9.07
N TYR A 435 -8.20 -14.35 8.15
CA TYR A 435 -9.07 -14.90 7.12
C TYR A 435 -8.37 -14.79 5.76
N TYR A 436 -7.86 -15.93 5.25
CA TYR A 436 -7.00 -15.96 4.07
C TYR A 436 -7.74 -15.62 2.76
N GLN A 437 -9.05 -15.68 2.75
CA GLN A 437 -9.88 -15.19 1.65
C GLN A 437 -9.95 -13.65 1.58
N LEU A 438 -9.49 -12.92 2.62
CA LEU A 438 -9.51 -11.46 2.70
C LEU A 438 -8.20 -10.92 3.31
N LEU A 439 -7.27 -10.52 2.47
CA LEU A 439 -5.90 -10.17 2.85
C LEU A 439 -5.45 -8.75 2.45
N PRO A 440 -6.25 -7.70 2.62
CA PRO A 440 -5.84 -6.35 2.19
C PRO A 440 -4.62 -5.81 2.96
N PHE A 441 -4.39 -6.28 4.19
CA PHE A 441 -3.25 -5.93 5.05
C PHE A 441 -2.21 -7.05 5.13
N GLY A 442 -2.33 -8.09 4.30
CA GLY A 442 -1.50 -9.28 4.39
C GLY A 442 -1.76 -10.11 5.64
N SER A 443 -0.83 -11.03 5.95
CA SER A 443 -0.92 -11.92 7.12
C SER A 443 0.47 -12.22 7.67
N GLY A 444 0.53 -12.81 8.88
CA GLY A 444 1.73 -13.27 9.54
C GLY A 444 2.58 -12.14 10.12
N ARG A 445 3.84 -12.44 10.40
CA ARG A 445 4.81 -11.52 11.04
C ARG A 445 5.01 -10.25 10.24
N ARG A 446 4.96 -10.33 8.91
CA ARG A 446 5.09 -9.20 7.96
C ARG A 446 3.75 -8.56 7.56
N SER A 447 2.66 -8.81 8.29
CA SER A 447 1.40 -8.08 8.10
C SER A 447 1.58 -6.59 8.32
N CYS A 448 0.68 -5.79 7.75
CA CYS A 448 0.72 -4.33 7.86
C CYS A 448 0.67 -3.88 9.33
N PRO A 449 1.68 -3.15 9.84
CA PRO A 449 1.67 -2.65 11.21
C PRO A 449 0.66 -1.50 11.39
N GLY A 450 0.38 -0.74 10.32
CA GLY A 450 -0.51 0.42 10.32
C GLY A 450 -1.99 0.08 10.10
N ALA A 451 -2.40 -1.20 10.10
CA ALA A 451 -3.77 -1.59 9.80
C ALA A 451 -4.80 -0.90 10.71
N SER A 452 -4.52 -0.79 12.01
CA SER A 452 -5.43 -0.11 12.95
C SER A 452 -5.55 1.37 12.66
N LEU A 453 -4.44 2.07 12.43
CA LEU A 453 -4.44 3.50 12.06
C LEU A 453 -5.18 3.71 10.73
N ALA A 454 -4.88 2.89 9.71
CA ALA A 454 -5.51 2.99 8.41
C ALA A 454 -7.04 2.83 8.50
N LEU A 455 -7.51 1.82 9.25
CA LEU A 455 -8.95 1.59 9.44
C LEU A 455 -9.62 2.76 10.17
N LEU A 456 -9.00 3.32 11.22
CA LEU A 456 -9.51 4.50 11.91
C LEU A 456 -9.66 5.70 10.97
N VAL A 457 -8.60 6.01 10.21
CA VAL A 457 -8.63 7.13 9.24
C VAL A 457 -9.67 6.90 8.15
N ILE A 458 -9.71 5.70 7.55
CA ILE A 458 -10.65 5.40 6.46
C ILE A 458 -12.10 5.47 6.96
N GLN A 459 -12.41 4.80 8.07
CA GLN A 459 -13.77 4.71 8.58
C GLN A 459 -14.30 6.07 9.05
N ALA A 460 -13.51 6.82 9.83
CA ALA A 460 -13.92 8.13 10.32
C ALA A 460 -14.07 9.16 9.17
N THR A 461 -13.15 9.16 8.21
CA THR A 461 -13.24 10.06 7.05
C THR A 461 -14.43 9.70 6.17
N LEU A 462 -14.60 8.41 5.85
CA LEU A 462 -15.73 7.95 5.00
C LEU A 462 -17.08 8.24 5.67
N ALA A 463 -17.22 7.96 6.98
CA ALA A 463 -18.43 8.28 7.73
C ALA A 463 -18.77 9.77 7.65
N SER A 464 -17.76 10.64 7.84
CA SER A 464 -17.92 12.09 7.76
C SER A 464 -18.34 12.55 6.35
N LEU A 465 -17.75 11.95 5.30
CA LEU A 465 -18.13 12.25 3.90
C LEU A 465 -19.57 11.82 3.59
N ILE A 466 -20.01 10.66 4.09
CA ILE A 466 -21.38 10.16 3.94
C ILE A 466 -22.36 11.04 4.72
N GLN A 467 -22.02 11.44 5.94
CA GLN A 467 -22.88 12.27 6.79
C GLN A 467 -23.08 13.67 6.20
N CYS A 468 -22.00 14.28 5.68
CA CYS A 468 -21.99 15.71 5.38
C CYS A 468 -22.34 16.06 3.93
N TYR A 469 -22.19 15.16 2.97
CA TYR A 469 -22.33 15.48 1.56
C TYR A 469 -23.11 14.44 0.76
N ASP A 470 -23.86 14.94 -0.21
CA ASP A 470 -24.25 14.19 -1.41
C ASP A 470 -23.23 14.45 -2.53
N TRP A 471 -23.13 13.52 -3.45
CA TRP A 471 -22.10 13.54 -4.48
C TRP A 471 -22.71 13.47 -5.87
N VAL A 472 -22.38 14.43 -6.73
CA VAL A 472 -22.87 14.49 -8.12
C VAL A 472 -21.68 14.33 -9.08
N VAL A 473 -21.80 13.36 -9.98
CA VAL A 473 -20.80 13.07 -11.02
C VAL A 473 -21.42 13.31 -12.39
N ASN A 474 -20.66 13.89 -13.33
CA ASN A 474 -21.03 14.02 -14.75
C ASN A 474 -22.44 14.54 -15.00
N ASP A 475 -22.85 15.58 -14.27
CA ASP A 475 -24.19 16.19 -14.37
C ASP A 475 -25.35 15.19 -14.24
N GLY A 476 -25.19 14.17 -13.36
CA GLY A 476 -26.23 13.18 -13.00
C GLY A 476 -26.12 11.83 -13.72
N LYS A 477 -25.02 11.54 -14.41
CA LYS A 477 -24.73 10.22 -15.01
C LYS A 477 -23.85 9.37 -14.08
N ASP A 478 -24.32 9.14 -12.87
CA ASP A 478 -23.56 8.48 -11.78
C ASP A 478 -23.19 7.03 -12.08
N HIS A 479 -23.92 6.36 -12.98
CA HIS A 479 -23.68 4.95 -13.35
C HIS A 479 -22.53 4.75 -14.36
N ASP A 480 -22.05 5.83 -15.02
CA ASP A 480 -21.00 5.78 -16.07
C ASP A 480 -19.58 6.05 -15.53
N LEU A 481 -19.33 5.80 -14.24
CA LEU A 481 -17.98 5.92 -13.70
C LEU A 481 -17.05 4.85 -14.27
N ASP A 482 -15.89 5.30 -14.80
CA ASP A 482 -14.82 4.41 -15.26
C ASP A 482 -14.12 3.78 -14.06
N MET A 483 -14.46 2.53 -13.74
CA MET A 483 -13.88 1.75 -12.64
C MET A 483 -12.60 1.01 -13.04
N SER A 484 -11.95 1.39 -14.14
CA SER A 484 -10.64 0.83 -14.50
C SER A 484 -9.56 1.27 -13.51
N GLU A 485 -8.55 0.43 -13.38
CA GLU A 485 -7.49 0.56 -12.38
C GLU A 485 -6.22 1.13 -12.99
N VAL A 486 -5.48 1.92 -12.21
CA VAL A 486 -4.12 2.39 -12.52
C VAL A 486 -3.25 2.35 -11.26
N GLY A 487 -1.97 2.15 -11.46
CA GLY A 487 -0.97 2.11 -10.39
C GLY A 487 -0.18 0.81 -10.39
N ARG A 488 0.84 0.77 -9.54
CA ARG A 488 1.76 -0.39 -9.44
C ARG A 488 1.88 -0.87 -8.00
N VAL A 489 2.31 0.01 -7.08
CA VAL A 489 2.38 -0.29 -5.65
C VAL A 489 1.02 -0.05 -5.01
N THR A 490 0.44 1.13 -5.23
CA THR A 490 -0.92 1.48 -4.80
C THR A 490 -1.80 1.63 -6.04
N VAL A 491 -2.97 1.00 -6.02
CA VAL A 491 -3.93 1.00 -7.13
C VAL A 491 -5.05 2.01 -6.87
N PHE A 492 -5.23 2.91 -7.82
CA PHE A 492 -6.27 3.93 -7.85
C PHE A 492 -7.18 3.74 -9.07
N LEU A 493 -8.27 4.49 -9.16
CA LEU A 493 -9.04 4.62 -10.39
C LEU A 493 -8.13 5.10 -11.53
N ALA A 494 -8.29 4.61 -12.75
CA ALA A 494 -7.47 5.07 -13.89
C ALA A 494 -7.71 6.56 -14.17
N LYS A 495 -8.97 6.98 -14.09
CA LYS A 495 -9.36 8.39 -14.10
C LYS A 495 -9.73 8.81 -12.67
N PRO A 496 -9.04 9.81 -12.09
CA PRO A 496 -9.39 10.29 -10.77
C PRO A 496 -10.88 10.64 -10.65
N LEU A 497 -11.49 10.30 -9.54
CA LEU A 497 -12.89 10.61 -9.29
C LEU A 497 -13.10 12.13 -9.29
N LYS A 498 -13.87 12.62 -10.27
CA LYS A 498 -14.31 14.01 -10.36
C LYS A 498 -15.77 14.10 -10.00
N CYS A 499 -16.09 14.79 -8.91
CA CYS A 499 -17.45 14.95 -8.41
C CYS A 499 -17.66 16.34 -7.80
N LYS A 500 -18.92 16.71 -7.60
CA LYS A 500 -19.31 17.95 -6.92
C LYS A 500 -19.86 17.57 -5.54
N PRO A 501 -19.28 18.07 -4.43
CA PRO A 501 -19.86 17.91 -3.11
C PRO A 501 -21.09 18.83 -3.02
N VAL A 502 -22.23 18.26 -2.61
CA VAL A 502 -23.46 18.99 -2.30
C VAL A 502 -23.68 18.87 -0.79
N PRO A 503 -23.64 19.99 -0.06
CA PRO A 503 -23.79 19.95 1.39
C PRO A 503 -25.16 19.37 1.80
N HIS A 504 -25.15 18.37 2.67
CA HIS A 504 -26.33 17.75 3.27
C HIS A 504 -26.44 18.12 4.77
N PHE A 505 -25.34 17.99 5.50
CA PHE A 505 -25.27 18.31 6.91
C PHE A 505 -23.94 19.01 7.22
N VAL A 506 -24.00 20.21 7.82
CA VAL A 506 -22.80 21.06 8.04
C VAL A 506 -22.78 21.51 9.50
N PRO A 507 -22.39 20.61 10.46
CA PRO A 507 -22.31 20.96 11.89
C PRO A 507 -20.95 21.57 12.27
N PHE A 508 -20.25 22.17 11.34
CA PHE A 508 -18.93 22.79 11.52
C PHE A 508 -18.90 24.15 10.84
N SER A 509 -18.26 25.13 11.49
CA SER A 509 -17.97 26.41 10.86
C SER A 509 -16.85 26.23 9.83
N ALA A 510 -17.02 26.86 8.66
CA ALA A 510 -15.99 26.93 7.61
C ALA A 510 -14.78 27.75 8.08
#